data_03e3acc22429a18a3fdeae5d56c8b1b0
#
_entry.id   03e3acc22429a18a3fdeae5d56c8b1b0
#
_cell.length_a   1.000
_cell.length_b   1.000
_cell.length_c   1.000
_cell.angle_alpha   90.00
_cell.angle_beta   90.00
_cell.angle_gamma   90.00
#
_symmetry.space_group_name_H-M   'P 1'
#
loop_
_entity.id
_entity.type
_entity.pdbx_description
1 polymer ?
#
loop_
_entity_poly.entity_id
_entity_poly.type
_entity_poly.pdbx_seq_one_letter_code
_entity_poly.pdbx_strand_id
1 'polypeptide(L)'
;MLSFRLFLESDKHLTFGNKLGQHADVGTNMPDADFWVIRKGTENKVGSVTDEYSPEHIGVKNRNHQIDSKYLQYALQNIHSQGYYRDKHTGTTDLRNIRTSHVKDIPIQPS
;
A
#
# COMPACT_ATOMS: atom_id res chain seq x y z
N MET A 1 -3.27 13.06 16.03
CA MET A 1 -1.90 12.84 16.19
C MET A 1 -1.52 12.36 17.53
N LEU A 2 -1.84 13.11 18.54
CA LEU A 2 -1.55 12.67 19.87
C LEU A 2 -2.15 11.32 20.14
N SER A 3 -3.37 11.11 19.73
CA SER A 3 -4.03 9.83 19.95
C SER A 3 -3.33 8.72 19.19
N PHE A 4 -2.72 9.03 18.07
CA PHE A 4 -1.99 8.03 17.33
C PHE A 4 -0.77 7.56 18.13
N ARG A 5 -0.04 8.49 18.70
CA ARG A 5 1.10 8.11 19.49
C ARG A 5 0.71 7.26 20.68
N LEU A 6 -0.32 7.69 21.38
CA LEU A 6 -0.79 6.93 22.51
C LEU A 6 -1.22 5.54 22.09
N PHE A 7 -1.87 5.46 20.96
CA PHE A 7 -2.32 4.20 20.41
C PHE A 7 -1.14 3.25 20.26
N LEU A 8 -0.08 3.71 19.64
CA LEU A 8 1.09 2.85 19.41
C LEU A 8 1.80 2.48 20.70
N GLU A 9 1.88 3.42 21.62
CA GLU A 9 2.63 3.20 22.84
C GLU A 9 1.88 2.34 23.84
N SER A 10 0.60 2.56 23.91
CA SER A 10 -0.15 1.92 24.97
C SER A 10 -0.34 0.45 24.72
N ASP A 11 -0.34 0.02 23.46
CA ASP A 11 -0.70 -1.35 23.24
C ASP A 11 -0.31 -1.86 21.88
N LYS A 12 0.56 -2.82 21.90
CA LYS A 12 1.08 -3.33 20.66
C LYS A 12 0.08 -4.13 19.86
N HIS A 13 -0.90 -4.71 20.51
CA HIS A 13 -1.88 -5.47 19.77
C HIS A 13 -2.72 -4.58 18.86
N LEU A 14 -2.75 -3.31 19.13
CA LEU A 14 -3.50 -2.40 18.28
C LEU A 14 -2.87 -2.26 16.90
N THR A 15 -1.61 -2.64 16.75
CA THR A 15 -0.99 -2.55 15.45
C THR A 15 -1.54 -3.56 14.46
N PHE A 16 -2.27 -4.56 14.93
CA PHE A 16 -2.86 -5.52 14.02
C PHE A 16 -3.77 -4.86 13.01
N GLY A 17 -4.54 -3.89 13.44
CA GLY A 17 -5.50 -3.25 12.58
C GLY A 17 -4.90 -2.17 11.72
N ASN A 18 -3.59 -2.01 11.74
CA ASN A 18 -2.94 -0.92 11.04
C ASN A 18 -2.31 -1.30 9.72
N LYS A 19 -2.40 -2.56 9.33
CA LYS A 19 -1.86 -2.97 8.04
C LYS A 19 -2.92 -2.83 6.97
N LEU A 20 -2.49 -2.39 5.80
CA LEU A 20 -3.42 -2.13 4.70
C LEU A 20 -4.28 -3.35 4.41
N GLY A 21 -3.71 -4.54 4.43
CA GLY A 21 -4.45 -5.75 4.11
C GLY A 21 -5.63 -6.02 5.02
N GLN A 22 -5.68 -5.38 6.16
CA GLN A 22 -6.80 -5.54 7.09
C GLN A 22 -7.94 -4.57 6.80
N HIS A 23 -7.69 -3.57 5.96
CA HIS A 23 -8.69 -2.56 5.62
C HIS A 23 -9.06 -2.59 4.15
N ALA A 24 -8.34 -3.33 3.33
CA ALA A 24 -8.56 -3.32 1.89
C ALA A 24 -8.21 -4.68 1.30
N ASP A 25 -8.85 -4.98 0.17
CA ASP A 25 -8.46 -6.13 -0.62
C ASP A 25 -7.28 -5.73 -1.48
N VAL A 26 -6.23 -6.54 -1.45
CA VAL A 26 -4.99 -6.26 -2.16
C VAL A 26 -4.59 -7.50 -2.95
N GLY A 27 -4.44 -7.35 -4.25
CA GLY A 27 -4.08 -8.47 -5.11
C GLY A 27 -3.88 -8.04 -6.53
N THR A 28 -3.53 -9.00 -7.38
CA THR A 28 -3.39 -8.75 -8.81
C THR A 28 -4.69 -9.10 -9.52
N ASN A 29 -4.77 -8.67 -10.77
CA ASN A 29 -5.91 -8.98 -11.63
C ASN A 29 -7.23 -8.50 -11.01
N MET A 30 -7.24 -7.26 -10.55
CA MET A 30 -8.40 -6.66 -9.89
C MET A 30 -8.91 -5.47 -10.69
N PRO A 31 -9.73 -5.70 -11.72
CA PRO A 31 -10.21 -4.57 -12.54
C PRO A 31 -11.14 -3.62 -11.80
N ASP A 32 -11.73 -4.06 -10.70
CA ASP A 32 -12.65 -3.23 -9.93
C ASP A 32 -12.01 -2.58 -8.72
N ALA A 33 -10.68 -2.57 -8.64
CA ALA A 33 -10.00 -1.92 -7.53
C ALA A 33 -10.21 -0.40 -7.58
N ASP A 34 -10.02 0.25 -6.45
CA ASP A 34 -10.13 1.71 -6.39
C ASP A 34 -8.93 2.39 -7.04
N PHE A 35 -7.78 1.76 -6.95
CA PHE A 35 -6.56 2.20 -7.62
C PHE A 35 -5.58 1.04 -7.63
N TRP A 36 -4.45 1.23 -8.27
CA TRP A 36 -3.46 0.16 -8.43
C TRP A 36 -2.06 0.66 -8.08
N VAL A 37 -1.22 -0.29 -7.66
CA VAL A 37 0.19 -0.04 -7.38
C VAL A 37 0.99 -0.78 -8.44
N ILE A 38 1.94 -0.11 -9.04
CA ILE A 38 2.73 -0.70 -10.12
C ILE A 38 3.67 -1.73 -9.51
N ARG A 39 3.53 -2.97 -9.97
CA ARG A 39 4.25 -4.10 -9.40
C ARG A 39 5.61 -4.33 -10.04
N LYS A 40 5.74 -4.02 -11.32
CA LYS A 40 6.96 -4.26 -12.07
C LYS A 40 7.38 -3.01 -12.80
N GLY A 41 8.68 -2.82 -12.92
CA GLY A 41 9.20 -1.71 -13.68
C GLY A 41 10.51 -1.23 -13.15
N THR A 42 10.87 0.00 -13.55
CA THR A 42 12.09 0.61 -13.07
C THR A 42 11.95 0.99 -11.60
N GLU A 43 13.08 1.30 -11.00
CA GLU A 43 13.12 1.65 -9.59
C GLU A 43 12.16 2.78 -9.23
N ASN A 44 12.06 3.76 -10.11
CA ASN A 44 11.21 4.91 -9.81
C ASN A 44 9.73 4.63 -9.98
N LYS A 45 9.38 3.63 -10.78
CA LYS A 45 7.99 3.33 -11.04
C LYS A 45 7.40 2.28 -10.12
N VAL A 46 8.22 1.32 -9.70
CA VAL A 46 7.74 0.23 -8.86
C VAL A 46 7.23 0.81 -7.54
N GLY A 47 6.00 0.48 -7.19
CA GLY A 47 5.38 0.96 -5.97
C GLY A 47 4.61 2.25 -6.14
N SER A 48 4.69 2.91 -7.28
CA SER A 48 3.91 4.13 -7.48
C SER A 48 2.45 3.77 -7.75
N VAL A 49 1.58 4.72 -7.48
CA VAL A 49 0.13 4.53 -7.56
C VAL A 49 -0.36 5.03 -8.92
N THR A 50 -1.31 4.31 -9.50
CA THR A 50 -1.90 4.68 -10.77
C THR A 50 -3.39 4.42 -10.73
N ASP A 51 -4.13 5.17 -11.55
CA ASP A 51 -5.56 4.95 -11.72
C ASP A 51 -5.86 4.02 -12.90
N GLU A 52 -4.84 3.52 -13.55
CA GLU A 52 -5.02 2.68 -14.73
C GLU A 52 -4.87 1.21 -14.37
N TYR A 53 -5.87 0.44 -14.76
CA TYR A 53 -5.87 -0.99 -14.53
C TYR A 53 -4.84 -1.70 -15.39
N SER A 54 -4.19 -2.68 -14.81
CA SER A 54 -3.42 -3.68 -15.53
C SER A 54 -3.49 -4.97 -14.71
N PRO A 55 -3.62 -6.12 -15.36
CA PRO A 55 -3.68 -7.37 -14.60
C PRO A 55 -2.42 -7.64 -13.79
N GLU A 56 -1.31 -7.01 -14.14
CA GLU A 56 -0.08 -7.19 -13.39
C GLU A 56 0.06 -6.24 -12.21
N HIS A 57 -0.71 -5.16 -12.20
CA HIS A 57 -0.66 -4.22 -11.10
C HIS A 57 -1.33 -4.79 -9.87
N ILE A 58 -0.89 -4.32 -8.71
CA ILE A 58 -1.49 -4.72 -7.45
C ILE A 58 -2.66 -3.79 -7.18
N GLY A 59 -3.88 -4.32 -7.27
CA GLY A 59 -5.07 -3.52 -7.02
C GLY A 59 -5.32 -3.37 -5.54
N VAL A 60 -5.88 -2.24 -5.17
CA VAL A 60 -6.27 -1.95 -3.80
C VAL A 60 -7.73 -1.53 -3.81
N LYS A 61 -8.56 -2.28 -3.10
CA LYS A 61 -9.97 -1.96 -2.99
C LYS A 61 -10.32 -1.78 -1.52
N ASN A 62 -10.68 -0.57 -1.16
CA ASN A 62 -10.96 -0.22 0.22
C ASN A 62 -12.22 -0.93 0.71
N ARG A 63 -12.15 -1.59 1.87
CA ARG A 63 -13.29 -2.23 2.50
C ARG A 63 -13.73 -1.51 3.76
N ASN A 64 -12.99 -0.51 4.18
CA ASN A 64 -13.28 0.19 5.43
C ASN A 64 -13.93 1.53 5.12
N HIS A 65 -15.22 1.62 5.46
CA HIS A 65 -15.98 2.84 5.16
C HIS A 65 -15.52 4.06 5.95
N GLN A 66 -14.75 3.84 6.99
CA GLN A 66 -14.23 4.95 7.80
C GLN A 66 -12.97 5.54 7.22
N ILE A 67 -12.41 4.91 6.18
CA ILE A 67 -11.22 5.39 5.52
C ILE A 67 -11.61 5.81 4.10
N ASP A 68 -11.21 7.01 3.73
CA ASP A 68 -11.47 7.51 2.39
C ASP A 68 -10.50 6.85 1.41
N SER A 69 -11.02 6.34 0.30
CA SER A 69 -10.20 5.71 -0.71
C SER A 69 -9.18 6.67 -1.31
N LYS A 70 -9.55 7.93 -1.46
CA LYS A 70 -8.59 8.93 -1.94
C LYS A 70 -7.46 9.14 -0.94
N TYR A 71 -7.78 9.08 0.33
CA TYR A 71 -6.75 9.16 1.35
C TYR A 71 -5.77 7.99 1.25
N LEU A 72 -6.30 6.78 1.03
CA LEU A 72 -5.44 5.62 0.88
C LEU A 72 -4.52 5.77 -0.33
N GLN A 73 -5.08 6.22 -1.43
CA GLN A 73 -4.30 6.41 -2.64
C GLN A 73 -3.16 7.40 -2.40
N TYR A 74 -3.47 8.49 -1.74
CA TYR A 74 -2.50 9.52 -1.44
C TYR A 74 -1.44 9.00 -0.48
N ALA A 75 -1.88 8.27 0.54
CA ALA A 75 -0.97 7.73 1.54
C ALA A 75 0.00 6.73 0.92
N LEU A 76 -0.48 5.88 0.02
CA LEU A 76 0.39 4.91 -0.62
C LEU A 76 1.37 5.58 -1.57
N GLN A 77 0.95 6.64 -2.24
CA GLN A 77 1.87 7.39 -3.08
C GLN A 77 2.97 8.04 -2.23
N ASN A 78 2.58 8.55 -1.08
CA ASN A 78 3.54 9.14 -0.16
C ASN A 78 4.53 8.11 0.36
N ILE A 79 4.05 6.93 0.68
CA ILE A 79 4.91 5.83 1.14
C ILE A 79 5.92 5.44 0.06
N HIS A 80 5.49 5.41 -1.19
CA HIS A 80 6.39 5.18 -2.30
C HIS A 80 7.46 6.26 -2.34
N SER A 81 7.06 7.52 -2.21
CA SER A 81 7.99 8.63 -2.26
C SER A 81 9.03 8.60 -1.15
N GLN A 82 8.67 8.01 -0.02
CA GLN A 82 9.58 7.91 1.12
C GLN A 82 10.54 6.73 1.01
N GLY A 83 10.46 5.96 -0.07
CA GLY A 83 11.41 4.88 -0.30
C GLY A 83 11.06 3.56 0.37
N TYR A 84 9.80 3.37 0.71
CA TYR A 84 9.34 2.16 1.38
C TYR A 84 9.76 0.89 0.64
N TYR A 85 9.73 0.92 -0.70
CA TYR A 85 9.98 -0.28 -1.48
C TYR A 85 11.44 -0.50 -1.86
N ARG A 86 12.31 0.39 -1.46
CA ARG A 86 13.70 0.34 -1.95
C ARG A 86 14.40 -0.97 -1.64
N ASP A 87 14.18 -1.52 -0.47
CA ASP A 87 14.84 -2.76 -0.06
C ASP A 87 13.89 -3.94 -0.06
N LYS A 88 12.71 -3.80 -0.67
CA LYS A 88 11.71 -4.86 -0.69
C LYS A 88 11.56 -5.50 -2.06
N HIS A 89 12.17 -4.92 -3.07
CA HIS A 89 12.01 -5.42 -4.43
C HIS A 89 12.91 -6.63 -4.67
N THR A 90 12.58 -7.37 -5.73
CA THR A 90 13.45 -8.39 -6.28
C THR A 90 13.70 -8.02 -7.73
N GLY A 91 14.75 -8.57 -8.30
CA GLY A 91 15.09 -8.30 -9.70
C GLY A 91 16.27 -7.37 -9.85
N THR A 92 16.51 -6.97 -11.08
CA THR A 92 17.67 -6.13 -11.42
C THR A 92 17.33 -4.67 -11.24
N THR A 93 18.30 -3.81 -11.49
CA THR A 93 18.12 -2.37 -11.40
C THR A 93 17.04 -1.88 -12.36
N ASP A 94 16.98 -2.46 -13.55
CA ASP A 94 16.05 -2.00 -14.58
C ASP A 94 14.69 -2.68 -14.51
N LEU A 95 14.64 -3.87 -13.91
CA LEU A 95 13.40 -4.62 -13.82
C LEU A 95 13.21 -5.09 -12.38
N ARG A 96 12.55 -4.28 -11.62
CA ARG A 96 12.26 -4.58 -10.22
C ARG A 96 10.81 -4.98 -10.09
N ASN A 97 10.54 -5.81 -9.11
CA ASN A 97 9.17 -6.11 -8.79
C ASN A 97 9.00 -6.27 -7.29
N ILE A 98 7.76 -6.02 -6.85
CA ILE A 98 7.38 -6.16 -5.46
C ILE A 98 6.26 -7.19 -5.39
N ARG A 99 5.97 -7.65 -4.19
CA ARG A 99 4.94 -8.66 -3.97
C ARG A 99 3.71 -8.00 -3.37
N THR A 100 2.58 -8.66 -3.53
CA THR A 100 1.35 -8.17 -2.91
C THR A 100 1.50 -8.06 -1.40
N SER A 101 2.28 -8.95 -0.78
CA SER A 101 2.49 -8.88 0.66
C SER A 101 3.16 -7.59 1.07
N HIS A 102 4.02 -7.05 0.22
CA HIS A 102 4.68 -5.77 0.54
C HIS A 102 3.65 -4.65 0.67
N VAL A 103 2.63 -4.70 -0.18
CA VAL A 103 1.57 -3.70 -0.13
C VAL A 103 0.62 -3.97 1.03
N LYS A 104 0.27 -5.23 1.25
CA LYS A 104 -0.61 -5.60 2.37
C LYS A 104 -0.03 -5.19 3.71
N ASP A 105 1.29 -5.23 3.83
CA ASP A 105 1.95 -4.96 5.11
C ASP A 105 2.20 -3.48 5.36
N ILE A 106 1.82 -2.61 4.43
CA ILE A 106 1.98 -1.17 4.63
C ILE A 106 1.20 -0.75 5.86
N PRO A 107 1.85 -0.08 6.81
CA PRO A 107 1.13 0.41 7.98
C PRO A 107 0.21 1.55 7.59
N ILE A 108 -1.06 1.40 7.93
CA ILE A 108 -2.06 2.41 7.66
C ILE A 108 -2.57 2.91 8.99
N GLN A 109 -2.61 4.20 9.11
CA GLN A 109 -3.06 4.81 10.32
C GLN A 109 -4.46 5.36 10.11
N PRO A 110 -5.45 4.82 10.80
CA PRO A 110 -6.80 5.41 10.71
C PRO A 110 -6.75 6.80 11.31
N SER A 111 -7.38 7.71 10.67
CA SER A 111 -7.36 9.09 11.16
C SER A 111 -8.52 9.40 12.07
#